data_54545d6212a777ab3b8812e054d1dadb
#
_entry.id   54545d6212a777ab3b8812e054d1dadb
#
_cell.length_a   1.000
_cell.length_b   1.000
_cell.length_c   1.000
_cell.angle_alpha   90.00
_cell.angle_beta   90.00
_cell.angle_gamma   90.00
#
_symmetry.space_group_name_H-M   'P 1'
#
loop_
_entity.id
_entity.type
_entity.pdbx_description
1 polymer ?
#
loop_
_entity_poly.entity_id
_entity_poly.type
_entity_poly.pdbx_seq_one_letter_code
_entity_poly.pdbx_strand_id
1 'polypeptide(L)'
;MKKKAFNFKLMSTSDKVVELKKIKSKFIVLYFYPKDNTSGCTIETNDFNKLFSKFKKYDCTIFGVSKDSLESHKNWSKKLKLKFDLLSDEKKISLKGYK
;
A
#
# COMPACT_ATOMS: atom_id res chain seq x y z
N MET A 1 -5.37 -19.84 6.87
CA MET A 1 -5.11 -20.18 5.48
C MET A 1 -3.63 -20.02 5.14
N LYS A 2 -3.09 -20.97 4.43
CA LYS A 2 -1.65 -21.03 4.16
C LYS A 2 -1.27 -20.77 2.71
N LYS A 3 -1.97 -19.92 2.06
CA LYS A 3 -1.67 -19.60 0.69
C LYS A 3 -0.42 -18.75 0.57
N LYS A 4 0.46 -19.13 -0.33
CA LYS A 4 1.65 -18.36 -0.61
C LYS A 4 1.25 -17.05 -1.29
N ALA A 5 1.71 -15.92 -0.77
CA ALA A 5 1.39 -14.63 -1.36
C ALA A 5 2.02 -14.48 -2.74
N PHE A 6 1.29 -13.86 -3.66
CA PHE A 6 1.81 -13.54 -4.97
C PHE A 6 2.90 -12.47 -4.82
N ASN A 7 4.10 -12.76 -5.33
CA ASN A 7 5.19 -11.79 -5.27
C ASN A 7 5.07 -10.75 -6.38
N PHE A 8 5.38 -9.51 -6.05
CA PHE A 8 5.39 -8.44 -7.03
C PHE A 8 6.46 -7.42 -6.69
N LYS A 9 6.78 -6.59 -7.67
CA LYS A 9 7.70 -5.45 -7.51
C LYS A 9 6.97 -4.21 -7.98
N LEU A 10 6.75 -3.27 -7.08
CA LEU A 10 6.06 -2.03 -7.41
C LEU A 10 6.81 -0.84 -6.85
N MET A 11 6.72 0.29 -7.54
CA MET A 11 7.33 1.53 -7.07
C MET A 11 6.48 2.14 -5.96
N SER A 12 7.13 2.59 -4.90
CA SER A 12 6.47 3.19 -3.75
C SER A 12 6.61 4.71 -3.74
N THR A 13 5.79 5.36 -2.90
CA THR A 13 5.86 6.81 -2.73
C THR A 13 7.16 7.30 -2.11
N SER A 14 7.96 6.41 -1.56
CA SER A 14 9.30 6.76 -1.07
C SER A 14 10.38 6.59 -2.15
N ASP A 15 9.98 6.44 -3.41
CA ASP A 15 10.88 6.28 -4.56
C ASP A 15 11.73 5.01 -4.51
N LYS A 16 11.20 4.00 -3.86
CA LYS A 16 11.87 2.69 -3.76
C LYS A 16 11.00 1.62 -4.37
N VAL A 17 11.63 0.66 -5.03
CA VAL A 17 10.93 -0.53 -5.51
C VAL A 17 10.63 -1.42 -4.33
N VAL A 18 9.37 -1.76 -4.15
CA VAL A 18 8.94 -2.67 -3.09
C VAL A 18 8.70 -4.04 -3.70
N GLU A 19 9.43 -5.03 -3.21
CA GLU A 19 9.22 -6.42 -3.61
C GLU A 19 8.64 -7.16 -2.42
N LEU A 20 7.44 -7.69 -2.59
CA LEU A 20 6.69 -8.26 -1.48
C LEU A 20 7.46 -9.31 -0.68
N LYS A 21 8.13 -10.24 -1.37
CA LYS A 21 8.85 -11.32 -0.68
C LYS A 21 10.08 -10.83 0.10
N LYS A 22 10.53 -9.61 -0.13
CA LYS A 22 11.69 -9.04 0.59
C LYS A 22 11.30 -8.24 1.81
N ILE A 23 10.01 -8.08 2.07
CA ILE A 23 9.53 -7.40 3.25
C ILE A 23 9.79 -8.28 4.46
N LYS A 24 10.47 -7.74 5.46
CA LYS A 24 10.89 -8.52 6.63
C LYS A 24 9.98 -8.45 7.84
N SER A 25 8.96 -7.62 7.79
CA SER A 25 8.03 -7.56 8.92
C SER A 25 7.26 -8.85 9.07
N LYS A 26 6.82 -9.13 10.29
CA LYS A 26 6.09 -10.35 10.60
C LYS A 26 4.76 -10.43 9.86
N PHE A 27 4.09 -9.28 9.74
CA PHE A 27 2.81 -9.19 9.05
C PHE A 27 2.85 -8.08 8.01
N ILE A 28 2.08 -8.24 6.94
CA ILE A 28 1.94 -7.23 5.91
C ILE A 28 0.46 -7.03 5.65
N VAL A 29 0.02 -5.78 5.70
CA VAL A 29 -1.34 -5.41 5.32
C VAL A 29 -1.27 -4.76 3.96
N LEU A 30 -1.91 -5.37 2.98
CA LEU A 30 -2.07 -4.80 1.64
C LEU A 30 -3.54 -4.47 1.48
N TYR A 31 -3.87 -3.21 1.28
CA TYR A 31 -5.25 -2.90 0.94
C TYR A 31 -5.31 -2.33 -0.47
N PHE A 32 -6.16 -2.93 -1.28
CA PHE A 32 -6.35 -2.54 -2.67
C PHE A 32 -7.55 -1.60 -2.75
N TYR A 33 -7.36 -0.49 -3.45
CA TYR A 33 -8.44 0.46 -3.61
C TYR A 33 -8.51 0.95 -5.05
N PRO A 34 -9.67 1.38 -5.52
CA PRO A 34 -9.84 1.68 -6.94
C PRO A 34 -9.16 2.95 -7.41
N LYS A 35 -9.09 3.98 -6.58
CA LYS A 35 -8.58 5.27 -7.03
C LYS A 35 -8.20 6.19 -5.88
N ASP A 36 -7.09 6.92 -6.05
CA ASP A 36 -6.68 7.93 -5.08
C ASP A 36 -7.74 9.04 -4.96
N ASN A 37 -7.78 9.65 -3.79
CA ASN A 37 -8.54 10.87 -3.55
C ASN A 37 -10.06 10.73 -3.73
N THR A 38 -10.59 9.51 -3.64
CA THR A 38 -12.04 9.32 -3.55
C THR A 38 -12.45 9.36 -2.08
N SER A 39 -13.70 9.73 -1.78
CA SER A 39 -14.12 9.91 -0.39
C SER A 39 -14.03 8.64 0.44
N GLY A 40 -14.47 7.51 -0.10
CA GLY A 40 -14.39 6.24 0.63
C GLY A 40 -12.95 5.80 0.87
N CYS A 41 -12.11 5.90 -0.16
CA CYS A 41 -10.70 5.52 -0.04
C CYS A 41 -9.96 6.45 0.90
N THR A 42 -10.31 7.73 0.93
CA THR A 42 -9.69 8.70 1.82
C THR A 42 -9.98 8.35 3.28
N ILE A 43 -11.21 7.97 3.59
CA ILE A 43 -11.59 7.58 4.96
C ILE A 43 -10.80 6.35 5.39
N GLU A 44 -10.78 5.32 4.55
CA GLU A 44 -10.06 4.08 4.84
C GLU A 44 -8.56 4.32 5.04
N THR A 45 -7.97 5.09 4.15
CA THR A 45 -6.54 5.39 4.20
C THR A 45 -6.19 6.18 5.45
N ASN A 46 -7.02 7.15 5.83
CA ASN A 46 -6.81 7.91 7.05
C ASN A 46 -6.92 7.04 8.29
N ASP A 47 -7.83 6.07 8.28
CA ASP A 47 -7.96 5.14 9.40
C ASP A 47 -6.70 4.30 9.58
N PHE A 48 -6.13 3.78 8.49
CA PHE A 48 -4.86 3.07 8.55
C PHE A 48 -3.75 3.98 9.02
N ASN A 49 -3.74 5.23 8.58
CA ASN A 49 -2.71 6.17 8.98
C ASN A 49 -2.75 6.47 10.48
N LYS A 50 -3.95 6.61 11.03
CA LYS A 50 -4.12 6.81 12.48
C LYS A 50 -3.63 5.61 13.28
N LEU A 51 -3.77 4.42 12.73
CA LEU A 51 -3.39 3.18 13.40
C LEU A 51 -1.96 2.75 13.08
N PHE A 52 -1.23 3.54 12.29
CA PHE A 52 0.10 3.17 11.84
C PHE A 52 1.04 2.77 12.97
N SER A 53 1.10 3.58 14.03
CA SER A 53 1.99 3.30 15.16
C SER A 53 1.63 2.00 15.85
N LYS A 54 0.33 1.70 15.93
CA LYS A 54 -0.16 0.47 16.53
C LYS A 54 0.24 -0.75 15.72
N PHE A 55 0.08 -0.66 14.38
CA PHE A 55 0.50 -1.74 13.50
C PHE A 55 2.01 -1.97 13.56
N LYS A 56 2.77 -0.89 13.59
CA LYS A 56 4.23 -0.98 13.67
C LYS A 56 4.67 -1.68 14.95
N LYS A 57 3.96 -1.44 16.04
CA LYS A 57 4.23 -2.08 17.33
C LYS A 57 4.12 -3.59 17.24
N TYR A 58 3.25 -4.10 16.38
CA TYR A 58 3.08 -5.54 16.15
C TYR A 58 3.88 -6.06 14.96
N ASP A 59 4.89 -5.31 14.53
CA ASP A 59 5.75 -5.69 13.40
C ASP A 59 4.92 -5.92 12.14
N CYS A 60 4.04 -4.97 11.85
CA CYS A 60 3.16 -5.03 10.69
C CYS A 60 3.44 -3.87 9.76
N THR A 61 3.68 -4.16 8.48
CA THR A 61 3.89 -3.15 7.44
C THR A 61 2.60 -2.96 6.66
N ILE A 62 2.26 -1.72 6.38
CA ILE A 62 1.03 -1.38 5.65
C ILE A 62 1.37 -0.78 4.29
N PHE A 63 0.70 -1.24 3.24
CA PHE A 63 0.79 -0.65 1.91
C PHE A 63 -0.60 -0.49 1.32
N GLY A 64 -0.87 0.69 0.76
CA GLY A 64 -2.04 0.88 -0.07
C GLY A 64 -1.64 0.66 -1.52
N VAL A 65 -2.46 -0.03 -2.28
CA VAL A 65 -2.16 -0.38 -3.67
C VAL A 65 -3.31 -0.01 -4.59
N SER A 66 -3.01 0.74 -5.64
CA SER A 66 -3.99 1.01 -6.68
C SER A 66 -3.29 1.18 -8.02
N LYS A 67 -4.08 1.32 -9.09
CA LYS A 67 -3.56 1.51 -10.43
C LYS A 67 -3.14 2.95 -10.74
N ASP A 68 -3.31 3.86 -9.80
CA ASP A 68 -2.95 5.26 -10.01
C ASP A 68 -1.44 5.42 -10.21
N SER A 69 -1.06 6.51 -10.89
CA SER A 69 0.34 6.79 -11.14
C SER A 69 1.09 7.10 -9.84
N LEU A 70 2.41 6.95 -9.89
CA LEU A 70 3.25 7.29 -8.75
C LEU A 70 3.10 8.76 -8.37
N GLU A 71 2.98 9.64 -9.37
CA GLU A 71 2.79 11.06 -9.12
C GLU A 71 1.50 11.33 -8.35
N SER A 72 0.40 10.68 -8.75
CA SER A 72 -0.87 10.78 -8.05
C SER A 72 -0.74 10.31 -6.59
N HIS A 73 -0.09 9.17 -6.39
CA HIS A 73 0.15 8.64 -5.06
C HIS A 73 0.97 9.59 -4.19
N LYS A 74 2.02 10.19 -4.75
CA LYS A 74 2.86 11.13 -4.01
C LYS A 74 2.07 12.36 -3.59
N ASN A 75 1.25 12.90 -4.47
CA ASN A 75 0.44 14.07 -4.17
C ASN A 75 -0.57 13.75 -3.08
N TRP A 76 -1.23 12.62 -3.17
CA TRP A 76 -2.24 12.22 -2.20
C TRP A 76 -1.62 11.89 -0.84
N SER A 77 -0.49 11.18 -0.86
CA SER A 77 0.25 10.85 0.36
C SER A 77 0.68 12.11 1.11
N LYS A 78 1.14 13.11 0.38
CA LYS A 78 1.54 14.39 0.96
C LYS A 78 0.34 15.14 1.54
N LYS A 79 -0.77 15.13 0.82
CA LYS A 79 -2.00 15.79 1.26
C LYS A 79 -2.53 15.19 2.55
N LEU A 80 -2.48 13.88 2.67
CA LEU A 80 -2.98 13.16 3.85
C LEU A 80 -1.92 12.98 4.93
N LYS A 81 -0.67 13.35 4.66
CA LYS A 81 0.46 13.16 5.58
C LYS A 81 0.59 11.70 6.02
N LEU A 82 0.61 10.81 5.03
CA LEU A 82 0.67 9.38 5.29
C LEU A 82 2.02 8.96 5.87
N LYS A 83 1.98 8.05 6.82
CA LYS A 83 3.17 7.49 7.48
C LYS A 83 3.60 6.18 6.84
N PHE A 84 2.83 5.65 5.91
CA PHE A 84 3.15 4.42 5.17
C PHE A 84 3.13 4.70 3.68
N ASP A 85 3.73 3.78 2.92
CA ASP A 85 3.86 3.95 1.48
C ASP A 85 2.63 3.48 0.72
N LEU A 86 2.38 4.15 -0.41
CA LEU A 86 1.43 3.70 -1.41
C LEU A 86 2.21 3.09 -2.56
N LEU A 87 1.71 2.02 -3.13
CA LEU A 87 2.34 1.34 -4.24
C LEU A 87 1.57 1.59 -5.53
N SER A 88 2.30 1.93 -6.59
CA SER A 88 1.70 2.19 -7.89
C SER A 88 1.68 0.92 -8.73
N ASP A 89 0.51 0.44 -9.08
CA ASP A 89 0.32 -0.76 -9.88
C ASP A 89 -0.43 -0.43 -11.18
N GLU A 90 0.14 0.48 -11.97
CA GLU A 90 -0.47 0.93 -13.21
C GLU A 90 -0.77 -0.22 -14.19
N LYS A 91 0.03 -1.27 -14.14
CA LYS A 91 -0.15 -2.44 -14.98
C LYS A 91 -1.05 -3.50 -14.38
N LYS A 92 -1.59 -3.25 -13.19
CA LYS A 92 -2.47 -4.17 -12.47
C LYS A 92 -1.86 -5.55 -12.20
N ILE A 93 -0.56 -5.60 -12.03
CA ILE A 93 0.17 -6.86 -11.82
C ILE A 93 -0.24 -7.51 -10.50
N SER A 94 -0.22 -6.75 -9.41
CA SER A 94 -0.57 -7.30 -8.10
C SER A 94 -2.04 -7.69 -8.02
N LEU A 95 -2.92 -6.89 -8.63
CA LEU A 95 -4.35 -7.19 -8.64
C LEU A 95 -4.66 -8.51 -9.36
N LYS A 96 -3.95 -8.78 -10.46
CA LYS A 96 -4.11 -10.04 -11.18
C LYS A 96 -3.66 -11.23 -10.34
N GLY A 97 -2.59 -11.06 -9.58
CA GLY A 97 -2.06 -12.13 -8.75
C GLY A 97 -2.93 -12.48 -7.56
N TYR A 98 -3.81 -11.56 -7.13
CA TYR A 98 -4.68 -11.76 -5.97
C TYR A 98 -6.14 -11.98 -6.31
N LYS A 99 -6.45 -12.10 -7.57
CA LYS A 99 -7.82 -12.38 -7.96
C LYS A 99 -8.19 -13.84 -7.77
#